data_49b2c1e6e2819071be6260e4b72d9f1e
#
_entry.id   49b2c1e6e2819071be6260e4b72d9f1e
#
_cell.length_a   1.000
_cell.length_b   1.000
_cell.length_c   1.000
_cell.angle_alpha   90.00
_cell.angle_beta   90.00
_cell.angle_gamma   90.00
#
_symmetry.space_group_name_H-M   'P 1'
#
loop_
_entity.id
_entity.type
_entity.pdbx_description
1 polymer ?
#
loop_
_entity_poly.entity_id
_entity_poly.type
_entity_poly.pdbx_seq_one_letter_code
_entity_poly.pdbx_strand_id
1 'polypeptide(L)'
;MGNSARQSRRLGSGWKSLGVAVATILVAGIVVFALSRLGLHRIGHALITANPGWVALAVVLMALSLLLRSLSWYETLRAALPDEPIGRGPVMRATMIGVMASALFPGRIGEPSRVLVLTRRLDGPARRLLPVVAGTVFSQTLINLLALAVLAAVTFTSVPLLNGHPLGIATAIAVPLAACGIVLAGPRLLELGSHARSARIARAASTIARLLNLARRGLVVFARPRYGTAAVAFQLLAWTLQWLACYVILLALGLQSHAGLATAAAILLAVNVSAILPATPSNLGVFQAACLVVLAAYGVAAGPALAYGIILQAVEVCTALALGIPALLREGLTWREIRPPPEP
;
A
#
# COMPACT_ATOMS: atom_id res chain seq x y z
N MET A 1 14.32 6.88 43.62
CA MET A 1 14.49 7.61 42.36
C MET A 1 13.84 6.93 41.13
N GLY A 2 13.05 5.85 41.27
CA GLY A 2 12.49 5.10 40.18
C GLY A 2 11.06 5.47 39.71
N ASN A 3 10.34 6.33 40.44
CA ASN A 3 8.92 6.60 40.16
C ASN A 3 8.67 7.79 39.19
N SER A 4 9.58 8.76 39.15
CA SER A 4 9.49 9.95 38.30
C SER A 4 9.70 9.63 36.81
N ALA A 5 10.58 8.67 36.48
CA ALA A 5 10.87 8.27 35.11
C ALA A 5 9.72 7.45 34.46
N ARG A 6 8.94 6.71 35.25
CA ARG A 6 7.74 5.99 34.77
C ARG A 6 6.55 6.93 34.53
N GLN A 7 6.45 8.00 35.29
CA GLN A 7 5.36 8.97 35.17
C GLN A 7 5.55 9.89 33.97
N SER A 8 6.77 10.30 33.63
CA SER A 8 7.07 11.09 32.43
C SER A 8 6.86 10.31 31.13
N ARG A 9 7.10 8.99 31.12
CA ARG A 9 6.82 8.12 29.95
C ARG A 9 5.32 7.91 29.72
N ARG A 10 4.50 7.85 30.77
CA ARG A 10 3.03 7.74 30.63
C ARG A 10 2.40 9.05 30.14
N LEU A 11 2.90 10.20 30.53
CA LEU A 11 2.45 11.51 30.06
C LEU A 11 2.77 11.70 28.56
N GLY A 12 3.96 11.32 28.08
CA GLY A 12 4.35 11.43 26.67
C GLY A 12 3.55 10.52 25.73
N SER A 13 3.11 9.35 26.20
CA SER A 13 2.23 8.44 25.47
C SER A 13 0.79 8.99 25.38
N GLY A 14 0.29 9.61 26.44
CA GLY A 14 -1.04 10.21 26.46
C GLY A 14 -1.19 11.39 25.50
N TRP A 15 -0.17 12.23 25.36
CA TRP A 15 -0.20 13.38 24.43
C TRP A 15 -0.15 12.95 22.95
N LYS A 16 0.60 11.91 22.63
CA LYS A 16 0.60 11.35 21.25
C LYS A 16 -0.75 10.73 20.88
N SER A 17 -1.35 9.97 21.80
CA SER A 17 -2.69 9.39 21.57
C SER A 17 -3.79 10.47 21.52
N LEU A 18 -3.68 11.52 22.35
CA LEU A 18 -4.57 12.68 22.30
C LEU A 18 -4.42 13.44 20.97
N GLY A 19 -3.19 13.66 20.49
CA GLY A 19 -2.92 14.29 19.20
C GLY A 19 -3.50 13.52 18.03
N VAL A 20 -3.36 12.19 18.02
CA VAL A 20 -3.98 11.31 17.02
C VAL A 20 -5.50 11.35 17.11
N ALA A 21 -6.07 11.30 18.32
CA ALA A 21 -7.52 11.37 18.50
C ALA A 21 -8.08 12.73 18.03
N VAL A 22 -7.44 13.85 18.38
CA VAL A 22 -7.83 15.18 17.93
C VAL A 22 -7.72 15.31 16.41
N ALA A 23 -6.61 14.83 15.81
CA ALA A 23 -6.46 14.83 14.36
C ALA A 23 -7.55 13.98 13.68
N THR A 24 -7.88 12.81 14.23
CA THR A 24 -8.96 11.95 13.71
C THR A 24 -10.33 12.64 13.81
N ILE A 25 -10.63 13.30 14.93
CA ILE A 25 -11.89 14.04 15.13
C ILE A 25 -11.96 15.24 14.18
N LEU A 26 -10.86 15.98 14.00
CA LEU A 26 -10.80 17.10 13.05
C LEU A 26 -11.04 16.63 11.62
N VAL A 27 -10.38 15.56 11.20
CA VAL A 27 -10.58 14.99 9.86
C VAL A 27 -12.00 14.46 9.69
N ALA A 28 -12.53 13.76 10.68
CA ALA A 28 -13.93 13.31 10.65
C ALA A 28 -14.89 14.52 10.58
N GLY A 29 -14.64 15.59 11.33
CA GLY A 29 -15.41 16.82 11.29
C GLY A 29 -15.34 17.51 9.92
N ILE A 30 -14.17 17.60 9.31
CA ILE A 30 -13.98 18.14 7.96
C ILE A 30 -14.71 17.29 6.92
N VAL A 31 -14.63 15.96 7.03
CA VAL A 31 -15.35 15.03 6.14
C VAL A 31 -16.87 15.19 6.28
N VAL A 32 -17.39 15.22 7.52
CA VAL A 32 -18.83 15.44 7.77
C VAL A 32 -19.27 16.82 7.25
N PHE A 33 -18.49 17.87 7.49
CA PHE A 33 -18.77 19.21 6.97
C PHE A 33 -18.75 19.23 5.44
N ALA A 34 -17.75 18.62 4.79
CA ALA A 34 -17.69 18.51 3.34
C ALA A 34 -18.88 17.72 2.79
N LEU A 35 -19.23 16.58 3.40
CA LEU A 35 -20.40 15.77 3.03
C LEU A 35 -21.71 16.55 3.17
N SER A 36 -21.87 17.34 4.24
CA SER A 36 -23.07 18.16 4.45
C SER A 36 -23.23 19.26 3.38
N ARG A 37 -22.10 19.82 2.91
CA ARG A 37 -22.09 20.84 1.84
C ARG A 37 -22.34 20.24 0.45
N LEU A 38 -21.94 19.00 0.22
CA LEU A 38 -22.08 18.32 -1.08
C LEU A 38 -23.46 17.69 -1.31
N GLY A 39 -24.35 17.75 -0.31
CA GLY A 39 -25.71 17.21 -0.38
C GLY A 39 -25.76 15.70 -0.19
N LEU A 40 -25.90 15.26 1.04
CA LEU A 40 -26.01 13.84 1.44
C LEU A 40 -27.04 13.07 0.61
N HIS A 41 -28.11 13.72 0.18
CA HIS A 41 -29.15 13.14 -0.66
C HIS A 41 -28.60 12.69 -2.03
N ARG A 42 -27.73 13.49 -2.67
CA ARG A 42 -27.15 13.14 -3.98
C ARG A 42 -26.16 11.98 -3.89
N ILE A 43 -25.40 11.93 -2.80
CA ILE A 43 -24.48 10.82 -2.53
C ILE A 43 -25.29 9.55 -2.27
N GLY A 44 -26.31 9.63 -1.41
CA GLY A 44 -27.18 8.51 -1.10
C GLY A 44 -27.90 7.97 -2.33
N HIS A 45 -28.42 8.85 -3.19
CA HIS A 45 -29.04 8.45 -4.44
C HIS A 45 -28.07 7.71 -5.36
N ALA A 46 -26.84 8.23 -5.56
CA ALA A 46 -25.83 7.58 -6.39
C ALA A 46 -25.40 6.22 -5.84
N LEU A 47 -25.34 6.06 -4.52
CA LEU A 47 -25.02 4.77 -3.88
C LEU A 47 -26.15 3.74 -4.07
N ILE A 48 -27.40 4.17 -3.98
CA ILE A 48 -28.59 3.29 -4.13
C ILE A 48 -28.79 2.91 -5.60
N THR A 49 -28.46 3.79 -6.53
CA THR A 49 -28.61 3.56 -7.98
C THR A 49 -27.44 2.81 -8.59
N ALA A 50 -26.35 2.61 -7.85
CA ALA A 50 -25.20 1.84 -8.32
C ALA A 50 -25.61 0.39 -8.66
N ASN A 51 -25.22 -0.09 -9.83
CA ASN A 51 -25.54 -1.45 -10.23
C ASN A 51 -24.73 -2.48 -9.41
N PRO A 52 -25.41 -3.32 -8.59
CA PRO A 52 -24.74 -4.23 -7.67
C PRO A 52 -23.91 -5.31 -8.37
N GLY A 53 -24.28 -5.69 -9.59
CA GLY A 53 -23.54 -6.69 -10.38
C GLY A 53 -22.14 -6.21 -10.74
N TRP A 54 -22.00 -4.95 -11.16
CA TRP A 54 -20.70 -4.36 -11.43
C TRP A 54 -19.86 -4.16 -10.15
N VAL A 55 -20.50 -3.80 -9.02
CA VAL A 55 -19.81 -3.71 -7.73
C VAL A 55 -19.28 -5.08 -7.28
N ALA A 56 -20.09 -6.14 -7.44
CA ALA A 56 -19.66 -7.51 -7.16
C ALA A 56 -18.48 -7.94 -8.04
N LEU A 57 -18.52 -7.60 -9.34
CA LEU A 57 -17.40 -7.86 -10.25
C LEU A 57 -16.13 -7.11 -9.80
N ALA A 58 -16.26 -5.86 -9.35
CA ALA A 58 -15.12 -5.09 -8.83
C ALA A 58 -14.50 -5.79 -7.59
N VAL A 59 -15.33 -6.33 -6.67
CA VAL A 59 -14.85 -7.12 -5.51
C VAL A 59 -14.08 -8.36 -5.98
N VAL A 60 -14.58 -9.09 -6.97
CA VAL A 60 -13.91 -10.27 -7.52
C VAL A 60 -12.56 -9.90 -8.15
N LEU A 61 -12.53 -8.86 -8.98
CA LEU A 61 -11.29 -8.37 -9.60
C LEU A 61 -10.27 -7.93 -8.54
N MET A 62 -10.71 -7.24 -7.48
CA MET A 62 -9.86 -6.81 -6.38
C MET A 62 -9.32 -8.02 -5.59
N ALA A 63 -10.16 -9.03 -5.32
CA ALA A 63 -9.74 -10.27 -4.67
C ALA A 63 -8.68 -11.01 -5.49
N LEU A 64 -8.90 -11.17 -6.81
CA LEU A 64 -7.93 -11.78 -7.71
C LEU A 64 -6.62 -10.98 -7.77
N SER A 65 -6.70 -9.64 -7.77
CA SER A 65 -5.51 -8.78 -7.68
C SER A 65 -4.69 -9.06 -6.42
N LEU A 66 -5.33 -9.19 -5.25
CA LEU A 66 -4.65 -9.53 -4.00
C LEU A 66 -4.00 -10.92 -4.03
N LEU A 67 -4.68 -11.90 -4.63
CA LEU A 67 -4.10 -13.24 -4.82
C LEU A 67 -2.84 -13.20 -5.69
N LEU A 68 -2.87 -12.46 -6.81
CA LEU A 68 -1.71 -12.28 -7.68
C LEU A 68 -0.56 -11.54 -6.99
N ARG A 69 -0.85 -10.52 -6.18
CA ARG A 69 0.16 -9.85 -5.33
C ARG A 69 0.82 -10.82 -4.35
N SER A 70 0.06 -11.76 -3.79
CA SER A 70 0.61 -12.80 -2.91
C SER A 70 1.51 -13.78 -3.66
N LEU A 71 1.17 -14.12 -4.92
CA LEU A 71 2.02 -14.94 -5.78
C LEU A 71 3.30 -14.20 -6.20
N SER A 72 3.22 -12.90 -6.48
CA SER A 72 4.39 -12.06 -6.71
C SER A 72 5.36 -12.12 -5.52
N TRP A 73 4.84 -11.97 -4.29
CA TRP A 73 5.68 -12.08 -3.09
C TRP A 73 6.22 -13.51 -2.88
N TYR A 74 5.43 -14.53 -3.17
CA TYR A 74 5.88 -15.92 -3.12
C TYR A 74 7.11 -16.16 -4.01
N GLU A 75 7.13 -15.64 -5.23
CA GLU A 75 8.28 -15.77 -6.13
C GLU A 75 9.52 -15.02 -5.61
N THR A 76 9.33 -13.84 -4.97
CA THR A 76 10.45 -13.14 -4.33
C THR A 76 11.02 -13.92 -3.13
N LEU A 77 10.16 -14.57 -2.35
CA LEU A 77 10.58 -15.43 -1.23
C LEU A 77 11.33 -16.66 -1.71
N ARG A 78 10.85 -17.35 -2.75
CA ARG A 78 11.54 -18.49 -3.34
C ARG A 78 12.92 -18.14 -3.91
N ALA A 79 13.06 -16.95 -4.44
CA ALA A 79 14.36 -16.46 -4.89
C ALA A 79 15.32 -16.22 -3.72
N ALA A 80 14.84 -15.71 -2.59
CA ALA A 80 15.65 -15.34 -1.45
C ALA A 80 15.97 -16.54 -0.52
N LEU A 81 15.07 -17.52 -0.45
CA LEU A 81 15.13 -18.69 0.44
C LEU A 81 14.96 -19.98 -0.37
N PRO A 82 15.92 -20.36 -1.22
CA PRO A 82 15.80 -21.53 -2.11
C PRO A 82 15.75 -22.86 -1.36
N ASP A 83 16.41 -22.93 -0.20
CA ASP A 83 16.55 -24.14 0.60
C ASP A 83 15.38 -24.36 1.59
N GLU A 84 14.50 -23.34 1.74
CA GLU A 84 13.38 -23.44 2.65
C GLU A 84 12.11 -23.91 1.90
N PRO A 85 11.36 -24.89 2.43
CA PRO A 85 10.15 -25.40 1.81
C PRO A 85 8.97 -24.43 1.99
N ILE A 86 8.99 -23.30 1.29
CA ILE A 86 7.94 -22.27 1.39
C ILE A 86 6.71 -22.70 0.61
N GLY A 87 5.60 -22.90 1.31
CA GLY A 87 4.29 -23.15 0.69
C GLY A 87 3.58 -21.88 0.22
N ARG A 88 2.80 -21.96 -0.87
CA ARG A 88 1.98 -20.84 -1.35
C ARG A 88 0.91 -20.43 -0.32
N GLY A 89 0.30 -21.40 0.36
CA GLY A 89 -0.78 -21.14 1.34
C GLY A 89 -0.36 -20.23 2.48
N PRO A 90 0.72 -20.50 3.22
CA PRO A 90 1.23 -19.61 4.26
C PRO A 90 1.53 -18.19 3.76
N VAL A 91 2.14 -18.03 2.57
CA VAL A 91 2.43 -16.72 1.98
C VAL A 91 1.15 -15.96 1.65
N MET A 92 0.15 -16.64 1.05
CA MET A 92 -1.15 -16.04 0.77
C MET A 92 -1.84 -15.56 2.05
N ARG A 93 -1.91 -16.40 3.09
CA ARG A 93 -2.51 -16.02 4.38
C ARG A 93 -1.77 -14.86 5.03
N ALA A 94 -0.44 -14.88 5.06
CA ALA A 94 0.34 -13.77 5.60
C ALA A 94 0.08 -12.46 4.84
N THR A 95 -0.05 -12.52 3.51
CA THR A 95 -0.39 -11.34 2.68
C THR A 95 -1.79 -10.83 2.99
N MET A 96 -2.80 -11.72 3.07
CA MET A 96 -4.19 -11.32 3.37
C MET A 96 -4.33 -10.69 4.76
N ILE A 97 -3.64 -11.26 5.77
CA ILE A 97 -3.58 -10.69 7.13
C ILE A 97 -2.91 -9.32 7.09
N GLY A 98 -1.81 -9.17 6.34
CA GLY A 98 -1.12 -7.89 6.20
C GLY A 98 -1.99 -6.82 5.54
N VAL A 99 -2.68 -7.14 4.44
CA VAL A 99 -3.59 -6.21 3.76
C VAL A 99 -4.75 -5.80 4.67
N MET A 100 -5.35 -6.75 5.37
CA MET A 100 -6.40 -6.48 6.35
C MET A 100 -5.89 -5.59 7.50
N ALA A 101 -4.69 -5.84 8.02
CA ALA A 101 -4.09 -5.00 9.05
C ALA A 101 -3.85 -3.57 8.55
N SER A 102 -3.38 -3.39 7.29
CA SER A 102 -3.22 -2.06 6.68
C SER A 102 -4.56 -1.34 6.46
N ALA A 103 -5.64 -2.08 6.18
CA ALA A 103 -6.97 -1.50 6.00
C ALA A 103 -7.60 -1.05 7.33
N LEU A 104 -7.28 -1.69 8.45
CA LEU A 104 -7.90 -1.40 9.76
C LEU A 104 -7.06 -0.46 10.62
N PHE A 105 -5.74 -0.48 10.48
CA PHE A 105 -4.84 0.28 11.34
C PHE A 105 -4.10 1.38 10.55
N PRO A 106 -3.88 2.56 11.15
CA PRO A 106 -3.06 3.59 10.55
C PRO A 106 -1.59 3.18 10.52
N GLY A 107 -0.79 3.77 9.62
CA GLY A 107 0.67 3.65 9.65
C GLY A 107 1.26 2.43 8.96
N ARG A 108 0.55 1.81 7.99
CA ARG A 108 1.07 0.66 7.20
C ARG A 108 1.57 -0.52 8.03
N ILE A 109 0.90 -0.80 9.15
CA ILE A 109 1.26 -1.91 10.08
C ILE A 109 1.20 -3.29 9.37
N GLY A 110 0.50 -3.39 8.26
CA GLY A 110 0.37 -4.64 7.49
C GLY A 110 1.69 -5.19 6.95
N GLU A 111 2.65 -4.33 6.59
CA GLU A 111 3.95 -4.79 6.10
C GLU A 111 4.74 -5.55 7.17
N PRO A 112 4.93 -5.01 8.39
CA PRO A 112 5.52 -5.76 9.50
C PRO A 112 4.70 -7.00 9.90
N SER A 113 3.37 -6.90 9.90
CA SER A 113 2.50 -8.02 10.29
C SER A 113 2.69 -9.24 9.40
N ARG A 114 2.72 -9.09 8.07
CA ARG A 114 2.93 -10.21 7.15
C ARG A 114 4.31 -10.86 7.30
N VAL A 115 5.36 -10.06 7.59
CA VAL A 115 6.71 -10.58 7.87
C VAL A 115 6.69 -11.46 9.11
N LEU A 116 6.08 -10.98 10.21
CA LEU A 116 5.99 -11.71 11.47
C LEU A 116 5.17 -13.01 11.32
N VAL A 117 4.02 -12.93 10.67
CA VAL A 117 3.14 -14.09 10.44
C VAL A 117 3.86 -15.16 9.64
N LEU A 118 4.53 -14.79 8.55
CA LEU A 118 5.25 -15.76 7.71
C LEU A 118 6.46 -16.34 8.44
N THR A 119 7.27 -15.52 9.12
CA THR A 119 8.48 -15.99 9.82
C THR A 119 8.15 -17.03 10.90
N ARG A 120 6.99 -16.96 11.53
CA ARG A 120 6.53 -17.97 12.50
C ARG A 120 6.21 -19.33 11.89
N ARG A 121 6.02 -19.38 10.56
CA ARG A 121 5.67 -20.61 9.81
C ARG A 121 6.86 -21.25 9.10
N LEU A 122 8.01 -20.61 9.13
CA LEU A 122 9.23 -21.16 8.55
C LEU A 122 10.03 -21.92 9.60
N ASP A 123 10.57 -23.08 9.19
CA ASP A 123 11.39 -23.93 10.04
C ASP A 123 12.80 -23.37 10.11
N GLY A 124 13.09 -22.57 11.14
CA GLY A 124 14.43 -22.02 11.34
C GLY A 124 14.48 -20.91 12.40
N PRO A 125 15.69 -20.51 12.82
CA PRO A 125 15.85 -19.47 13.83
C PRO A 125 15.35 -18.11 13.30
N ALA A 126 14.36 -17.52 13.99
CA ALA A 126 13.72 -16.24 13.60
C ALA A 126 14.78 -15.13 13.36
N ARG A 127 15.89 -15.10 14.11
CA ARG A 127 16.99 -14.14 13.91
C ARG A 127 17.60 -14.20 12.52
N ARG A 128 17.62 -15.38 11.86
CA ARG A 128 18.14 -15.57 10.50
C ARG A 128 17.09 -15.24 9.45
N LEU A 129 15.86 -15.70 9.64
CA LEU A 129 14.79 -15.64 8.64
C LEU A 129 14.13 -14.26 8.55
N LEU A 130 13.89 -13.60 9.69
CA LEU A 130 13.20 -12.32 9.75
C LEU A 130 13.84 -11.22 8.88
N PRO A 131 15.17 -11.01 8.88
CA PRO A 131 15.79 -10.03 8.01
C PRO A 131 15.66 -10.35 6.51
N VAL A 132 15.69 -11.64 6.15
CA VAL A 132 15.56 -12.06 4.75
C VAL A 132 14.13 -11.86 4.28
N VAL A 133 13.14 -12.31 5.07
CA VAL A 133 11.72 -12.11 4.76
C VAL A 133 11.38 -10.62 4.66
N ALA A 134 11.88 -9.79 5.58
CA ALA A 134 11.73 -8.33 5.51
C ALA A 134 12.37 -7.75 4.23
N GLY A 135 13.55 -8.25 3.83
CA GLY A 135 14.19 -7.88 2.58
C GLY A 135 13.35 -8.21 1.35
N THR A 136 12.61 -9.34 1.34
CA THR A 136 11.71 -9.69 0.22
C THR A 136 10.50 -8.78 0.13
N VAL A 137 9.98 -8.29 1.26
CA VAL A 137 8.93 -7.27 1.29
C VAL A 137 9.42 -5.98 0.64
N PHE A 138 10.65 -5.60 0.92
CA PHE A 138 11.27 -4.45 0.28
C PHE A 138 11.40 -4.64 -1.24
N SER A 139 11.82 -5.82 -1.71
CA SER A 139 11.88 -6.14 -3.14
C SER A 139 10.52 -6.08 -3.80
N GLN A 140 9.48 -6.56 -3.14
CA GLN A 140 8.12 -6.43 -3.64
C GLN A 140 7.68 -4.96 -3.72
N THR A 141 8.10 -4.12 -2.77
CA THR A 141 7.84 -2.67 -2.83
C THR A 141 8.51 -2.04 -4.05
N LEU A 142 9.73 -2.45 -4.42
CA LEU A 142 10.39 -1.97 -5.65
C LEU A 142 9.66 -2.42 -6.91
N ILE A 143 9.23 -3.69 -6.98
CA ILE A 143 8.42 -4.20 -8.09
C ILE A 143 7.10 -3.43 -8.17
N ASN A 144 6.49 -3.09 -7.05
CA ASN A 144 5.28 -2.29 -6.97
C ASN A 144 5.51 -0.85 -7.47
N LEU A 145 6.63 -0.23 -7.11
CA LEU A 145 7.01 1.09 -7.62
C LEU A 145 7.25 1.08 -9.14
N LEU A 146 7.84 0.01 -9.68
CA LEU A 146 8.01 -0.17 -11.11
C LEU A 146 6.63 -0.25 -11.81
N ALA A 147 5.70 -1.04 -11.27
CA ALA A 147 4.33 -1.12 -11.79
C ALA A 147 3.60 0.23 -11.71
N LEU A 148 3.80 0.99 -10.62
CA LEU A 148 3.27 2.34 -10.47
C LEU A 148 3.87 3.32 -11.51
N ALA A 149 5.15 3.19 -11.83
CA ALA A 149 5.80 3.98 -12.88
C ALA A 149 5.21 3.69 -14.27
N VAL A 150 4.96 2.41 -14.57
CA VAL A 150 4.29 2.00 -15.82
C VAL A 150 2.87 2.59 -15.88
N LEU A 151 2.10 2.49 -14.79
CA LEU A 151 0.77 3.08 -14.71
C LEU A 151 0.82 4.60 -14.88
N ALA A 152 1.77 5.27 -14.24
CA ALA A 152 1.97 6.70 -14.39
C ALA A 152 2.28 7.07 -15.85
N ALA A 153 3.19 6.36 -16.51
CA ALA A 153 3.52 6.59 -17.91
C ALA A 153 2.27 6.44 -18.80
N VAL A 154 1.48 5.36 -18.62
CA VAL A 154 0.21 5.15 -19.33
C VAL A 154 -0.77 6.29 -19.05
N THR A 155 -0.92 6.70 -17.78
CA THR A 155 -1.83 7.78 -17.40
C THR A 155 -1.43 9.11 -18.04
N PHE A 156 -0.17 9.49 -17.96
CA PHE A 156 0.32 10.77 -18.51
C PHE A 156 0.24 10.84 -20.04
N THR A 157 0.37 9.70 -20.74
CA THR A 157 0.22 9.66 -22.21
C THR A 157 -1.23 9.60 -22.65
N SER A 158 -2.12 9.06 -21.82
CA SER A 158 -3.54 8.80 -22.20
C SER A 158 -4.50 9.89 -21.73
N VAL A 159 -4.08 10.75 -20.77
CA VAL A 159 -4.94 11.80 -20.20
C VAL A 159 -4.66 13.13 -20.86
N PRO A 160 -5.60 13.68 -21.66
CA PRO A 160 -5.40 14.94 -22.38
C PRO A 160 -5.01 16.13 -21.51
N LEU A 161 -5.52 16.15 -20.27
CA LEU A 161 -5.21 17.21 -19.29
C LEU A 161 -3.74 17.23 -18.87
N LEU A 162 -3.04 16.11 -18.96
CA LEU A 162 -1.63 15.94 -18.58
C LEU A 162 -0.70 15.92 -19.80
N ASN A 163 -1.26 15.82 -21.02
CA ASN A 163 -0.53 15.92 -22.28
C ASN A 163 0.03 17.33 -22.42
N GLY A 164 1.36 17.47 -22.43
CA GLY A 164 2.05 18.76 -22.50
C GLY A 164 2.85 19.11 -21.25
N HIS A 165 2.83 18.26 -20.21
CA HIS A 165 3.70 18.41 -19.05
C HIS A 165 4.84 17.36 -19.04
N PRO A 166 5.89 17.52 -19.86
CA PRO A 166 7.00 16.56 -19.96
C PRO A 166 7.72 16.37 -18.61
N LEU A 167 7.72 17.39 -17.76
CA LEU A 167 8.20 17.31 -16.38
C LEU A 167 7.39 16.35 -15.52
N GLY A 168 6.07 16.27 -15.71
CA GLY A 168 5.21 15.33 -14.98
C GLY A 168 5.53 13.88 -15.33
N ILE A 169 5.69 13.57 -16.61
CA ILE A 169 6.08 12.24 -17.10
C ILE A 169 7.49 11.90 -16.59
N ALA A 170 8.43 12.82 -16.73
CA ALA A 170 9.82 12.64 -16.30
C ALA A 170 9.90 12.37 -14.79
N THR A 171 9.18 13.13 -13.96
CA THR A 171 9.16 12.91 -12.51
C THR A 171 8.48 11.63 -12.11
N ALA A 172 7.35 11.27 -12.74
CA ALA A 172 6.63 10.02 -12.46
C ALA A 172 7.48 8.75 -12.76
N ILE A 173 8.37 8.83 -13.75
CA ILE A 173 9.31 7.75 -14.09
C ILE A 173 10.59 7.86 -13.27
N ALA A 174 11.13 9.06 -13.11
CA ALA A 174 12.42 9.27 -12.44
C ALA A 174 12.38 8.95 -10.95
N VAL A 175 11.28 9.26 -10.25
CA VAL A 175 11.17 9.01 -8.80
C VAL A 175 11.26 7.52 -8.45
N PRO A 176 10.50 6.59 -9.08
CA PRO A 176 10.65 5.16 -8.83
C PRO A 176 12.02 4.62 -9.25
N LEU A 177 12.57 5.09 -10.38
CA LEU A 177 13.88 4.67 -10.85
C LEU A 177 14.99 5.18 -9.92
N ALA A 178 14.90 6.43 -9.43
CA ALA A 178 15.83 6.98 -8.45
C ALA A 178 15.75 6.20 -7.12
N ALA A 179 14.56 5.84 -6.65
CA ALA A 179 14.40 5.00 -5.48
C ALA A 179 15.06 3.63 -5.65
N CYS A 180 14.89 2.99 -6.81
CA CYS A 180 15.61 1.76 -7.15
C CYS A 180 17.13 1.97 -7.18
N GLY A 181 17.59 3.05 -7.82
CA GLY A 181 19.01 3.42 -7.90
C GLY A 181 19.65 3.65 -6.53
N ILE A 182 18.97 4.37 -5.64
CA ILE A 182 19.42 4.61 -4.25
C ILE A 182 19.57 3.29 -3.49
N VAL A 183 18.65 2.36 -3.67
CA VAL A 183 18.73 1.05 -2.99
C VAL A 183 19.85 0.19 -3.53
N LEU A 184 20.09 0.22 -4.84
CA LEU A 184 21.14 -0.57 -5.49
C LEU A 184 22.54 0.01 -5.23
N ALA A 185 22.69 1.32 -5.34
CA ALA A 185 23.98 2.02 -5.21
C ALA A 185 24.27 2.55 -3.80
N GLY A 186 23.20 2.82 -3.00
CA GLY A 186 23.30 3.46 -1.70
C GLY A 186 24.26 2.77 -0.71
N PRO A 187 24.30 1.43 -0.58
CA PRO A 187 25.24 0.76 0.32
C PRO A 187 26.70 1.07 -0.02
N ARG A 188 27.04 1.10 -1.32
CA ARG A 188 28.41 1.43 -1.77
C ARG A 188 28.78 2.87 -1.49
N LEU A 189 27.81 3.80 -1.66
CA LEU A 189 28.04 5.23 -1.39
C LEU A 189 28.18 5.50 0.11
N LEU A 190 27.46 4.77 0.95
CA LEU A 190 27.53 4.91 2.41
C LEU A 190 28.79 4.24 3.01
N GLU A 191 29.30 3.18 2.40
CA GLU A 191 30.61 2.60 2.76
C GLU A 191 31.73 3.63 2.54
N LEU A 192 31.65 4.44 1.48
CA LEU A 192 32.57 5.57 1.26
C LEU A 192 32.41 6.68 2.33
N GLY A 193 31.19 6.89 2.85
CA GLY A 193 30.88 7.88 3.90
C GLY A 193 31.11 7.39 5.34
N SER A 194 31.34 6.08 5.56
CA SER A 194 31.57 5.50 6.90
C SER A 194 32.90 5.93 7.55
N HIS A 195 33.78 6.54 6.79
CA HIS A 195 35.03 7.15 7.24
C HIS A 195 34.85 8.60 7.76
N ALA A 196 33.62 9.06 7.96
CA ALA A 196 33.32 10.40 8.45
C ALA A 196 33.84 10.59 9.89
N ARG A 197 34.53 11.71 10.17
CA ARG A 197 35.11 12.06 11.46
C ARG A 197 34.11 12.21 12.61
N SER A 198 32.80 12.30 12.34
CA SER A 198 31.76 12.45 13.34
C SER A 198 31.12 11.12 13.72
N ALA A 199 31.17 10.72 15.00
CA ALA A 199 30.61 9.48 15.53
C ALA A 199 29.07 9.38 15.37
N ARG A 200 28.34 10.50 15.24
CA ARG A 200 26.90 10.52 14.96
C ARG A 200 26.61 10.17 13.51
N ILE A 201 27.38 10.77 12.57
CA ILE A 201 27.27 10.54 11.15
C ILE A 201 27.67 9.10 10.84
N ALA A 202 28.75 8.58 11.42
CA ALA A 202 29.20 7.21 11.24
C ALA A 202 28.16 6.19 11.74
N ARG A 203 27.50 6.42 12.89
CA ARG A 203 26.40 5.57 13.39
C ARG A 203 25.16 5.61 12.50
N ALA A 204 24.75 6.79 12.05
CA ALA A 204 23.63 6.91 11.13
C ALA A 204 23.95 6.21 9.81
N ALA A 205 25.12 6.46 9.21
CA ALA A 205 25.57 5.83 7.98
C ALA A 205 25.64 4.28 8.10
N SER A 206 26.17 3.74 9.21
CA SER A 206 26.24 2.30 9.44
C SER A 206 24.85 1.66 9.62
N THR A 207 23.91 2.36 10.25
CA THR A 207 22.52 1.89 10.38
C THR A 207 21.81 1.86 9.04
N ILE A 208 21.93 2.93 8.25
CA ILE A 208 21.36 3.03 6.90
C ILE A 208 22.02 2.00 5.98
N ALA A 209 23.34 1.84 5.99
CA ALA A 209 24.06 0.82 5.22
C ALA A 209 23.59 -0.60 5.57
N ARG A 210 23.32 -0.87 6.85
CA ARG A 210 22.79 -2.17 7.30
C ARG A 210 21.38 -2.41 6.76
N LEU A 211 20.49 -1.40 6.82
CA LEU A 211 19.14 -1.49 6.26
C LEU A 211 19.16 -1.69 4.75
N LEU A 212 20.02 -0.95 4.04
CA LEU A 212 20.19 -1.09 2.59
C LEU A 212 20.81 -2.46 2.21
N ASN A 213 21.74 -2.99 3.00
CA ASN A 213 22.27 -4.33 2.78
C ASN A 213 21.22 -5.43 3.04
N LEU A 214 20.33 -5.25 4.02
CA LEU A 214 19.18 -6.14 4.22
C LEU A 214 18.21 -6.07 3.02
N ALA A 215 17.90 -4.86 2.56
CA ALA A 215 17.11 -4.64 1.36
C ALA A 215 17.75 -5.32 0.13
N ARG A 216 19.07 -5.21 -0.01
CA ARG A 216 19.83 -5.82 -1.11
C ARG A 216 19.80 -7.34 -1.11
N ARG A 217 19.75 -8.00 0.06
CA ARG A 217 19.53 -9.45 0.15
C ARG A 217 18.19 -9.89 -0.40
N GLY A 218 17.16 -9.05 -0.28
CA GLY A 218 15.87 -9.26 -0.93
C GLY A 218 15.93 -9.09 -2.45
N LEU A 219 16.87 -8.28 -2.99
CA LEU A 219 17.03 -8.04 -4.44
C LEU A 219 17.61 -9.24 -5.22
N VAL A 220 17.91 -10.34 -4.56
CA VAL A 220 18.33 -11.61 -5.21
C VAL A 220 17.30 -12.07 -6.26
N VAL A 221 16.04 -11.68 -6.13
CA VAL A 221 15.00 -11.97 -7.13
C VAL A 221 15.36 -11.43 -8.51
N PHE A 222 15.98 -10.25 -8.59
CA PHE A 222 16.41 -9.65 -9.86
C PHE A 222 17.66 -10.32 -10.46
N ALA A 223 18.45 -11.00 -9.65
CA ALA A 223 19.57 -11.80 -10.10
C ALA A 223 19.15 -13.21 -10.58
N ARG A 224 17.89 -13.61 -10.34
CA ARG A 224 17.32 -14.91 -10.73
C ARG A 224 16.17 -14.68 -11.72
N PRO A 225 16.42 -14.62 -13.04
CA PRO A 225 15.46 -14.13 -14.05
C PRO A 225 14.13 -14.88 -14.01
N ARG A 226 14.12 -16.19 -13.80
CA ARG A 226 12.90 -17.00 -13.70
C ARG A 226 11.94 -16.50 -12.62
N TYR A 227 12.45 -16.21 -11.42
CA TYR A 227 11.64 -15.73 -10.30
C TYR A 227 11.30 -14.24 -10.45
N GLY A 228 12.26 -13.45 -10.95
CA GLY A 228 12.08 -12.02 -11.18
C GLY A 228 11.00 -11.73 -12.21
N THR A 229 11.05 -12.41 -13.36
CA THR A 229 10.02 -12.24 -14.42
C THR A 229 8.64 -12.69 -13.94
N ALA A 230 8.55 -13.82 -13.22
CA ALA A 230 7.30 -14.28 -12.65
C ALA A 230 6.74 -13.29 -11.61
N ALA A 231 7.57 -12.77 -10.70
CA ALA A 231 7.16 -11.80 -9.71
C ALA A 231 6.64 -10.50 -10.34
N VAL A 232 7.35 -9.98 -11.36
CA VAL A 232 6.94 -8.78 -12.11
C VAL A 232 5.64 -9.05 -12.88
N ALA A 233 5.53 -10.19 -13.57
CA ALA A 233 4.33 -10.53 -14.34
C ALA A 233 3.10 -10.63 -13.44
N PHE A 234 3.17 -11.32 -12.30
CA PHE A 234 2.08 -11.38 -11.33
C PHE A 234 1.73 -10.00 -10.77
N GLN A 235 2.72 -9.15 -10.50
CA GLN A 235 2.47 -7.81 -10.01
C GLN A 235 1.79 -6.92 -11.05
N LEU A 236 2.24 -6.94 -12.31
CA LEU A 236 1.63 -6.18 -13.40
C LEU A 236 0.19 -6.65 -13.65
N LEU A 237 -0.04 -7.97 -13.67
CA LEU A 237 -1.39 -8.52 -13.82
C LEU A 237 -2.29 -8.11 -12.65
N ALA A 238 -1.77 -8.09 -11.42
CA ALA A 238 -2.50 -7.60 -10.26
C ALA A 238 -2.91 -6.13 -10.43
N TRP A 239 -2.03 -5.27 -10.94
CA TRP A 239 -2.33 -3.87 -11.20
C TRP A 239 -3.35 -3.71 -12.32
N THR A 240 -3.27 -4.52 -13.37
CA THR A 240 -4.27 -4.55 -14.45
C THR A 240 -5.66 -4.89 -13.93
N LEU A 241 -5.77 -5.91 -13.06
CA LEU A 241 -7.06 -6.26 -12.44
C LEU A 241 -7.59 -5.16 -11.52
N GLN A 242 -6.70 -4.48 -10.79
CA GLN A 242 -7.09 -3.35 -9.95
C GLN A 242 -7.53 -2.15 -10.79
N TRP A 243 -6.86 -1.89 -11.90
CA TRP A 243 -7.28 -0.88 -12.87
C TRP A 243 -8.66 -1.19 -13.48
N LEU A 244 -8.90 -2.45 -13.89
CA LEU A 244 -10.20 -2.89 -14.35
C LEU A 244 -11.27 -2.77 -13.25
N ALA A 245 -10.96 -3.06 -11.99
CA ALA A 245 -11.88 -2.87 -10.88
C ALA A 245 -12.28 -1.39 -10.73
N CYS A 246 -11.33 -0.45 -10.86
CA CYS A 246 -11.63 0.98 -10.88
C CYS A 246 -12.56 1.35 -12.04
N TYR A 247 -12.33 0.80 -13.24
CA TYR A 247 -13.19 1.05 -14.39
C TYR A 247 -14.59 0.47 -14.23
N VAL A 248 -14.70 -0.73 -13.71
CA VAL A 248 -15.99 -1.40 -13.48
C VAL A 248 -16.87 -0.61 -12.48
N ILE A 249 -16.27 0.07 -11.52
CA ILE A 249 -17.02 0.96 -10.61
C ILE A 249 -17.53 2.21 -11.34
N LEU A 250 -16.82 2.73 -12.36
CA LEU A 250 -17.37 3.78 -13.24
C LEU A 250 -18.62 3.28 -13.98
N LEU A 251 -18.60 2.02 -14.48
CA LEU A 251 -19.78 1.40 -15.10
C LEU A 251 -20.91 1.23 -14.09
N ALA A 252 -20.60 0.84 -12.85
CA ALA A 252 -21.61 0.67 -11.80
C ALA A 252 -22.41 1.94 -11.51
N LEU A 253 -21.77 3.10 -11.67
CA LEU A 253 -22.37 4.42 -11.44
C LEU A 253 -22.87 5.09 -12.72
N GLY A 254 -22.77 4.45 -13.89
CA GLY A 254 -23.18 5.04 -15.17
C GLY A 254 -22.32 6.21 -15.64
N LEU A 255 -21.06 6.29 -15.18
CA LEU A 255 -20.14 7.40 -15.46
C LEU A 255 -19.32 7.23 -16.73
N GLN A 256 -19.52 6.15 -17.50
CA GLN A 256 -18.72 5.80 -18.68
C GLN A 256 -18.80 6.83 -19.82
N SER A 257 -19.84 7.66 -19.86
CA SER A 257 -19.98 8.73 -20.85
C SER A 257 -18.99 9.89 -20.62
N HIS A 258 -18.51 10.08 -19.38
CA HIS A 258 -17.58 11.12 -18.99
C HIS A 258 -16.19 10.58 -18.67
N ALA A 259 -16.11 9.34 -18.16
CA ALA A 259 -14.92 8.76 -17.57
C ALA A 259 -14.67 7.35 -18.09
N GLY A 260 -13.60 7.17 -18.86
CA GLY A 260 -13.22 5.90 -19.47
C GLY A 260 -12.07 5.19 -18.75
N LEU A 261 -11.41 4.25 -19.44
CA LEU A 261 -10.26 3.51 -18.95
C LEU A 261 -9.09 4.40 -18.55
N ALA A 262 -8.84 5.50 -19.28
CA ALA A 262 -7.79 6.47 -18.92
C ALA A 262 -8.07 7.16 -17.57
N THR A 263 -9.34 7.52 -17.34
CA THR A 263 -9.76 8.09 -16.06
C THR A 263 -9.60 7.10 -14.91
N ALA A 264 -9.94 5.83 -15.12
CA ALA A 264 -9.74 4.76 -14.14
C ALA A 264 -8.25 4.59 -13.79
N ALA A 265 -7.34 4.71 -14.78
CA ALA A 265 -5.90 4.70 -14.55
C ALA A 265 -5.44 5.91 -13.72
N ALA A 266 -5.95 7.11 -14.04
CA ALA A 266 -5.65 8.33 -13.29
C ALA A 266 -6.15 8.25 -11.84
N ILE A 267 -7.34 7.71 -11.60
CA ILE A 267 -7.87 7.47 -10.26
C ILE A 267 -6.97 6.49 -9.51
N LEU A 268 -6.63 5.35 -10.11
CA LEU A 268 -5.77 4.35 -9.49
C LEU A 268 -4.40 4.94 -9.12
N LEU A 269 -3.82 5.76 -10.00
CA LEU A 269 -2.58 6.48 -9.72
C LEU A 269 -2.74 7.45 -8.56
N ALA A 270 -3.77 8.32 -8.60
CA ALA A 270 -4.01 9.35 -7.58
C ALA A 270 -4.23 8.73 -6.19
N VAL A 271 -5.01 7.65 -6.11
CA VAL A 271 -5.28 6.93 -4.86
C VAL A 271 -3.99 6.31 -4.30
N ASN A 272 -3.16 5.68 -5.14
CA ASN A 272 -1.90 5.09 -4.68
C ASN A 272 -0.88 6.15 -4.25
N VAL A 273 -0.81 7.30 -4.93
CA VAL A 273 0.04 8.43 -4.53
C VAL A 273 -0.46 9.04 -3.22
N SER A 274 -1.76 9.23 -3.07
CA SER A 274 -2.35 9.75 -1.83
C SER A 274 -2.11 8.86 -0.62
N ALA A 275 -2.04 7.54 -0.82
CA ALA A 275 -1.74 6.56 0.22
C ALA A 275 -0.29 6.62 0.75
N ILE A 276 0.61 7.37 0.11
CA ILE A 276 1.98 7.59 0.62
C ILE A 276 1.95 8.44 1.90
N LEU A 277 0.97 9.34 2.00
CA LEU A 277 0.76 10.19 3.18
C LEU A 277 -0.26 9.51 4.12
N PRO A 278 0.19 8.87 5.22
CA PRO A 278 -0.71 8.21 6.17
C PRO A 278 -1.37 9.27 7.07
N ALA A 279 -2.24 10.12 6.50
CA ALA A 279 -2.87 11.21 7.23
C ALA A 279 -4.00 10.72 8.15
N THR A 280 -4.69 9.63 7.77
CA THR A 280 -5.85 9.13 8.50
C THR A 280 -5.87 7.58 8.52
N PRO A 281 -6.57 6.96 9.48
CA PRO A 281 -6.86 5.53 9.44
C PRO A 281 -7.55 5.18 8.12
N SER A 282 -7.10 4.11 7.44
CA SER A 282 -7.62 3.68 6.12
C SER A 282 -7.61 4.76 5.03
N ASN A 283 -6.83 5.84 5.19
CA ASN A 283 -6.82 7.01 4.30
C ASN A 283 -8.21 7.62 4.05
N LEU A 284 -9.14 7.49 5.01
CA LEU A 284 -10.47 8.08 4.94
C LEU A 284 -10.40 9.58 4.68
N GLY A 285 -11.18 10.08 3.73
CA GLY A 285 -11.20 11.48 3.30
C GLY A 285 -10.17 11.78 2.21
N VAL A 286 -8.91 11.39 2.39
CA VAL A 286 -7.84 11.63 1.39
C VAL A 286 -8.10 10.81 0.12
N PHE A 287 -8.54 9.57 0.28
CA PHE A 287 -8.93 8.67 -0.80
C PHE A 287 -10.09 9.24 -1.63
N GLN A 288 -11.16 9.69 -0.96
CA GLN A 288 -12.31 10.30 -1.62
C GLN A 288 -11.93 11.62 -2.29
N ALA A 289 -11.08 12.43 -1.67
CA ALA A 289 -10.58 13.67 -2.25
C ALA A 289 -9.77 13.40 -3.54
N ALA A 290 -8.92 12.36 -3.56
CA ALA A 290 -8.19 11.97 -4.76
C ALA A 290 -9.15 11.57 -5.91
N CYS A 291 -10.17 10.78 -5.63
CA CYS A 291 -11.20 10.42 -6.59
C CYS A 291 -11.97 11.64 -7.09
N LEU A 292 -12.37 12.54 -6.18
CA LEU A 292 -13.10 13.76 -6.49
C LEU A 292 -12.31 14.67 -7.44
N VAL A 293 -11.03 14.93 -7.14
CA VAL A 293 -10.16 15.77 -7.95
C VAL A 293 -10.01 15.23 -9.37
N VAL A 294 -9.76 13.93 -9.50
CA VAL A 294 -9.62 13.30 -10.82
C VAL A 294 -10.95 13.36 -11.59
N LEU A 295 -12.04 12.92 -10.99
CA LEU A 295 -13.35 12.87 -11.68
C LEU A 295 -13.90 14.25 -12.01
N ALA A 296 -13.65 15.27 -11.18
CA ALA A 296 -13.99 16.65 -11.48
C ALA A 296 -13.29 17.18 -12.74
N ALA A 297 -12.02 16.78 -12.97
CA ALA A 297 -11.29 17.15 -14.18
C ALA A 297 -11.91 16.57 -15.47
N TYR A 298 -12.73 15.52 -15.34
CA TYR A 298 -13.50 14.92 -16.44
C TYR A 298 -14.97 15.37 -16.47
N GLY A 299 -15.32 16.43 -15.73
CA GLY A 299 -16.66 17.01 -15.72
C GLY A 299 -17.70 16.22 -14.92
N VAL A 300 -17.27 15.26 -14.11
CA VAL A 300 -18.18 14.53 -13.22
C VAL A 300 -18.55 15.38 -12.01
N ALA A 301 -19.85 15.50 -11.73
CA ALA A 301 -20.33 16.26 -10.59
C ALA A 301 -19.83 15.67 -9.24
N ALA A 302 -19.68 16.52 -8.24
CA ALA A 302 -19.07 16.16 -6.96
C ALA A 302 -19.81 15.03 -6.20
N GLY A 303 -21.14 14.94 -6.31
CA GLY A 303 -21.93 13.88 -5.66
C GLY A 303 -21.57 12.47 -6.18
N PRO A 304 -21.70 12.19 -7.49
CA PRO A 304 -21.28 10.93 -8.09
C PRO A 304 -19.78 10.64 -7.91
N ALA A 305 -18.91 11.65 -7.97
CA ALA A 305 -17.47 11.47 -7.75
C ALA A 305 -17.15 11.03 -6.32
N LEU A 306 -17.84 11.56 -5.32
CA LEU A 306 -17.71 11.09 -3.94
C LEU A 306 -18.29 9.70 -3.74
N ALA A 307 -19.45 9.41 -4.32
CA ALA A 307 -20.04 8.07 -4.28
C ALA A 307 -19.10 7.03 -4.87
N TYR A 308 -18.43 7.36 -5.97
CA TYR A 308 -17.38 6.53 -6.55
C TYR A 308 -16.25 6.23 -5.55
N GLY A 309 -15.71 7.27 -4.91
CA GLY A 309 -14.62 7.11 -3.92
C GLY A 309 -15.06 6.28 -2.71
N ILE A 310 -16.32 6.41 -2.26
CA ILE A 310 -16.88 5.61 -1.16
C ILE A 310 -17.02 4.14 -1.59
N ILE A 311 -17.56 3.86 -2.77
CA ILE A 311 -17.74 2.49 -3.28
C ILE A 311 -16.37 1.83 -3.49
N LEU A 312 -15.42 2.53 -4.11
CA LEU A 312 -14.07 1.98 -4.34
C LEU A 312 -13.39 1.63 -3.02
N GLN A 313 -13.45 2.50 -2.02
CA GLN A 313 -12.89 2.22 -0.70
C GLN A 313 -13.63 1.08 0.01
N ALA A 314 -14.94 1.03 -0.09
CA ALA A 314 -15.73 -0.07 0.46
C ALA A 314 -15.34 -1.42 -0.18
N VAL A 315 -15.16 -1.45 -1.50
CA VAL A 315 -14.68 -2.65 -2.23
C VAL A 315 -13.30 -3.07 -1.73
N GLU A 316 -12.35 -2.15 -1.55
CA GLU A 316 -11.02 -2.46 -1.01
C GLU A 316 -11.09 -3.03 0.42
N VAL A 317 -11.82 -2.37 1.31
CA VAL A 317 -11.93 -2.77 2.72
C VAL A 317 -12.69 -4.10 2.85
N CYS A 318 -13.83 -4.24 2.16
CA CYS A 318 -14.60 -5.49 2.18
C CYS A 318 -13.77 -6.67 1.65
N THR A 319 -13.02 -6.47 0.56
CA THR A 319 -12.14 -7.51 0.02
C THR A 319 -11.02 -7.88 1.01
N ALA A 320 -10.40 -6.87 1.64
CA ALA A 320 -9.36 -7.09 2.63
C ALA A 320 -9.89 -7.88 3.85
N LEU A 321 -11.09 -7.58 4.32
CA LEU A 321 -11.74 -8.29 5.42
C LEU A 321 -12.19 -9.70 5.02
N ALA A 322 -12.82 -9.85 3.86
CA ALA A 322 -13.32 -11.13 3.35
C ALA A 322 -12.21 -12.17 3.18
N LEU A 323 -11.02 -11.74 2.76
CA LEU A 323 -9.86 -12.62 2.61
C LEU A 323 -9.01 -12.70 3.89
N GLY A 324 -8.89 -11.60 4.62
CA GLY A 324 -8.03 -11.50 5.80
C GLY A 324 -8.59 -12.22 7.04
N ILE A 325 -9.89 -12.12 7.30
CA ILE A 325 -10.51 -12.77 8.46
C ILE A 325 -10.37 -14.31 8.38
N PRO A 326 -10.74 -15.00 7.28
CA PRO A 326 -10.51 -16.43 7.16
C PRO A 326 -9.03 -16.83 7.25
N ALA A 327 -8.13 -16.00 6.72
CA ALA A 327 -6.70 -16.23 6.82
C ALA A 327 -6.22 -16.16 8.26
N LEU A 328 -6.69 -15.18 9.03
CA LEU A 328 -6.37 -14.99 10.44
C LEU A 328 -6.86 -16.18 11.30
N LEU A 329 -8.10 -16.59 11.09
CA LEU A 329 -8.69 -17.73 11.81
C LEU A 329 -7.92 -19.04 11.56
N ARG A 330 -7.49 -19.27 10.31
CA ARG A 330 -6.69 -20.45 9.94
C ARG A 330 -5.26 -20.42 10.51
N GLU A 331 -4.72 -19.25 10.79
CA GLU A 331 -3.41 -19.10 11.45
C GLU A 331 -3.49 -19.27 12.96
N GLY A 332 -4.69 -19.29 13.56
CA GLY A 332 -4.89 -19.39 15.01
C GLY A 332 -4.35 -18.17 15.77
N LEU A 333 -4.17 -17.03 15.07
CA LEU A 333 -3.65 -15.82 15.64
C LEU A 333 -4.76 -14.95 16.20
N THR A 334 -4.50 -14.31 17.34
CA THR A 334 -5.38 -13.28 17.90
C THR A 334 -4.97 -11.89 17.41
N TRP A 335 -5.90 -10.94 17.43
CA TRP A 335 -5.66 -9.55 17.06
C TRP A 335 -4.51 -8.89 17.85
N ARG A 336 -4.23 -9.36 19.07
CA ARG A 336 -3.14 -8.85 19.93
C ARG A 336 -1.77 -9.25 19.42
N GLU A 337 -1.66 -10.39 18.75
CA GLU A 337 -0.38 -10.94 18.27
C GLU A 337 0.06 -10.34 16.92
N ILE A 338 -0.86 -9.69 16.21
CA ILE A 338 -0.60 -8.99 14.94
C ILE A 338 -0.10 -7.56 15.19
N ARG A 339 -0.42 -6.97 16.36
CA ARG A 339 0.09 -5.65 16.73
C ARG A 339 1.58 -5.70 16.98
N PRO A 340 2.38 -4.82 16.37
CA PRO A 340 3.76 -4.64 16.82
C PRO A 340 3.75 -4.23 18.30
N PRO A 341 4.72 -4.70 19.10
CA PRO A 341 4.82 -4.28 20.48
C PRO A 341 4.91 -2.74 20.53
N PRO A 342 4.32 -2.09 21.54
CA PRO A 342 4.49 -0.66 21.71
C PRO A 342 5.99 -0.35 21.75
N GLU A 343 6.41 0.65 20.98
CA GLU A 343 7.81 1.10 20.99
C GLU A 343 8.26 1.39 22.43
N PRO A 344 9.46 0.94 22.83
CA PRO A 344 9.99 1.10 24.18
C PRO A 344 10.19 2.57 24.55
#